data_5ca083d4ac71499055e58fafb8a7875a
#
_entry.id   5ca083d4ac71499055e58fafb8a7875a
#
_cell.length_a   1.000
_cell.length_b   1.000
_cell.length_c   1.000
_cell.angle_alpha   90.00
_cell.angle_beta   90.00
_cell.angle_gamma   90.00
#
_symmetry.space_group_name_H-M   'P 1'
#
loop_
_entity.id
_entity.type
_entity.pdbx_description
1 polymer ?
#
loop_
_entity_poly.entity_id
_entity_poly.type
_entity_poly.pdbx_seq_one_letter_code
_entity_poly.pdbx_strand_id
1 'polypeptide(L)'
;MLRHVTSWFVVLALVGCSSTVKSPRAQTVESELASSGFRMVVPDTPQKQELVKRLPKRKLTEGMRNGKRYYWFADPDGCGCVYVGGEAAYRRYDQLAQARDNLKSDRSDVNSLRTVESEEESPPDAWFWQDQLPEYFPQ
;
A
#
# COMPACT_ATOMS: atom_id res chain seq x y z
N MET A 1 -33.04 7.68 -62.63
CA MET A 1 -33.20 6.80 -61.46
C MET A 1 -31.90 6.86 -60.68
N LEU A 2 -31.87 7.71 -59.65
CA LEU A 2 -30.67 7.98 -58.86
C LEU A 2 -30.81 7.26 -57.51
N ARG A 3 -29.98 6.24 -57.26
CA ARG A 3 -29.97 5.51 -55.98
C ARG A 3 -28.97 6.17 -55.05
N HIS A 4 -29.50 6.84 -54.00
CA HIS A 4 -28.69 7.39 -52.93
C HIS A 4 -28.24 6.28 -51.99
N VAL A 5 -26.93 6.00 -51.97
CA VAL A 5 -26.27 5.15 -50.95
C VAL A 5 -25.86 6.04 -49.82
N THR A 6 -26.64 6.03 -48.72
CA THR A 6 -26.30 6.70 -47.47
C THR A 6 -25.29 5.83 -46.72
N SER A 7 -24.04 6.27 -46.74
CA SER A 7 -22.94 5.67 -45.95
C SER A 7 -23.06 6.08 -44.50
N TRP A 8 -23.40 5.12 -43.66
CA TRP A 8 -23.50 5.31 -42.20
C TRP A 8 -22.11 5.13 -41.59
N PHE A 9 -21.45 6.23 -41.26
CA PHE A 9 -20.20 6.22 -40.50
C PHE A 9 -20.53 5.92 -39.03
N VAL A 10 -20.26 4.70 -38.60
CA VAL A 10 -20.24 4.30 -37.20
C VAL A 10 -18.93 4.80 -36.59
N VAL A 11 -18.99 5.89 -35.85
CA VAL A 11 -17.86 6.36 -35.01
C VAL A 11 -17.77 5.50 -33.76
N LEU A 12 -16.83 4.55 -33.73
CA LEU A 12 -16.51 3.77 -32.56
C LEU A 12 -15.71 4.64 -31.59
N ALA A 13 -16.35 5.16 -30.54
CA ALA A 13 -15.68 5.84 -29.44
C ALA A 13 -14.93 4.80 -28.59
N LEU A 14 -13.62 4.71 -28.76
CA LEU A 14 -12.74 3.96 -27.90
C LEU A 14 -12.60 4.70 -26.56
N VAL A 15 -13.37 4.27 -25.56
CA VAL A 15 -13.17 4.66 -24.17
C VAL A 15 -11.87 4.01 -23.69
N GLY A 16 -10.77 4.74 -23.78
CA GLY A 16 -9.48 4.35 -23.25
C GLY A 16 -9.54 4.31 -21.73
N CYS A 17 -9.66 3.14 -21.12
CA CYS A 17 -9.34 2.96 -19.71
C CYS A 17 -7.84 3.26 -19.51
N SER A 18 -7.53 4.42 -18.96
CA SER A 18 -6.18 4.77 -18.49
C SER A 18 -5.87 3.92 -17.25
N SER A 19 -5.45 2.68 -17.49
CA SER A 19 -4.85 1.86 -16.43
C SER A 19 -3.51 2.49 -16.09
N THR A 20 -3.44 3.15 -14.94
CA THR A 20 -2.18 3.60 -14.35
C THR A 20 -1.30 2.38 -14.11
N VAL A 21 -0.35 2.16 -15.00
CA VAL A 21 0.58 1.03 -14.92
C VAL A 21 1.51 1.31 -13.73
N LYS A 22 1.20 0.69 -12.59
CA LYS A 22 2.03 0.72 -11.38
C LYS A 22 3.39 0.10 -11.72
N SER A 23 4.48 0.76 -11.34
CA SER A 23 5.80 0.22 -11.63
C SER A 23 5.98 -1.16 -10.97
N PRO A 24 6.58 -2.14 -11.64
CA PRO A 24 6.74 -3.50 -11.11
C PRO A 24 7.42 -3.53 -9.72
N ARG A 25 8.35 -2.59 -9.48
CA ARG A 25 9.05 -2.48 -8.19
C ARG A 25 8.14 -2.03 -7.05
N ALA A 26 7.16 -1.15 -7.34
CA ALA A 26 6.18 -0.70 -6.35
C ALA A 26 5.25 -1.86 -5.94
N GLN A 27 4.77 -2.62 -6.91
CA GLN A 27 3.92 -3.80 -6.66
C GLN A 27 4.63 -4.84 -5.79
N THR A 28 5.94 -5.01 -5.96
CA THR A 28 6.73 -5.93 -5.14
C THR A 28 6.77 -5.49 -3.67
N VAL A 29 7.06 -4.22 -3.38
CA VAL A 29 7.12 -3.71 -2.00
C VAL A 29 5.77 -3.80 -1.31
N GLU A 30 4.68 -3.44 -1.98
CA GLU A 30 3.34 -3.52 -1.42
C GLU A 30 2.90 -4.96 -1.14
N SER A 31 3.24 -5.90 -2.04
CA SER A 31 2.95 -7.32 -1.80
C SER A 31 3.78 -7.89 -0.66
N GLU A 32 5.03 -7.47 -0.51
CA GLU A 32 5.89 -7.82 0.63
C GLU A 32 5.34 -7.27 1.95
N LEU A 33 4.89 -6.02 1.98
CA LEU A 33 4.26 -5.42 3.15
C LEU A 33 2.97 -6.18 3.54
N ALA A 34 2.09 -6.44 2.57
CA ALA A 34 0.85 -7.17 2.81
C ALA A 34 1.12 -8.60 3.34
N SER A 35 2.06 -9.33 2.73
CA SER A 35 2.43 -10.68 3.17
C SER A 35 3.11 -10.71 4.54
N SER A 36 3.71 -9.59 4.95
CA SER A 36 4.31 -9.42 6.28
C SER A 36 3.29 -9.05 7.36
N GLY A 37 2.01 -8.83 6.98
CA GLY A 37 0.95 -8.50 7.92
C GLY A 37 0.71 -7.00 8.10
N PHE A 38 1.28 -6.15 7.25
CA PHE A 38 0.84 -4.76 7.17
C PHE A 38 -0.57 -4.70 6.58
N ARG A 39 -1.41 -3.86 7.16
CA ARG A 39 -2.77 -3.63 6.68
C ARG A 39 -2.81 -2.38 5.81
N MET A 40 -3.48 -2.47 4.68
CA MET A 40 -3.73 -1.33 3.82
C MET A 40 -4.87 -0.48 4.40
N VAL A 41 -4.60 0.80 4.60
CA VAL A 41 -5.55 1.81 5.07
C VAL A 41 -5.80 2.81 3.95
N VAL A 42 -7.06 2.91 3.53
CA VAL A 42 -7.47 3.79 2.45
C VAL A 42 -8.08 5.07 3.04
N PRO A 43 -7.65 6.27 2.62
CA PRO A 43 -8.24 7.52 3.08
C PRO A 43 -9.66 7.69 2.53
N ASP A 44 -10.65 7.79 3.40
CA ASP A 44 -12.07 7.91 3.09
C ASP A 44 -12.58 9.35 3.05
N THR A 45 -11.73 10.32 3.45
CA THR A 45 -12.07 11.75 3.43
C THR A 45 -11.02 12.57 2.66
N PRO A 46 -11.40 13.75 2.12
CA PRO A 46 -10.45 14.64 1.45
C PRO A 46 -9.28 15.05 2.34
N GLN A 47 -9.50 15.27 3.65
CA GLN A 47 -8.46 15.63 4.61
C GLN A 47 -7.43 14.51 4.76
N LYS A 48 -7.88 13.26 4.89
CA LYS A 48 -6.99 12.09 4.96
C LYS A 48 -6.22 11.88 3.65
N GLN A 49 -6.85 12.14 2.50
CA GLN A 49 -6.18 12.09 1.19
C GLN A 49 -5.06 13.13 1.09
N GLU A 50 -5.31 14.36 1.53
CA GLU A 50 -4.27 15.40 1.57
C GLU A 50 -3.15 15.05 2.56
N LEU A 51 -3.49 14.43 3.71
CA LEU A 51 -2.48 13.94 4.64
C LEU A 51 -1.56 12.90 3.99
N VAL A 52 -2.11 11.89 3.32
CA VAL A 52 -1.32 10.85 2.65
C VAL A 52 -0.32 11.45 1.67
N LYS A 53 -0.69 12.52 0.95
CA LYS A 53 0.22 13.23 0.03
C LYS A 53 1.40 13.91 0.73
N ARG A 54 1.24 14.29 2.01
CA ARG A 54 2.27 14.96 2.82
C ARG A 54 3.18 13.98 3.56
N LEU A 55 2.74 12.73 3.76
CA LEU A 55 3.55 11.72 4.41
C LEU A 55 4.83 11.40 3.60
N PRO A 56 5.90 10.91 4.26
CA PRO A 56 7.09 10.43 3.57
C PRO A 56 6.72 9.35 2.54
N LYS A 57 6.88 9.69 1.25
CA LYS A 57 6.46 8.83 0.16
C LYS A 57 7.38 7.62 0.03
N ARG A 58 6.79 6.44 -0.05
CA ARG A 58 7.46 5.18 -0.38
C ARG A 58 8.66 4.87 0.54
N LYS A 59 8.54 5.28 1.78
CA LYS A 59 9.51 5.05 2.84
C LYS A 59 8.80 4.45 4.04
N LEU A 60 9.35 3.34 4.55
CA LEU A 60 8.89 2.78 5.81
C LEU A 60 9.32 3.72 6.95
N THR A 61 8.35 4.18 7.71
CA THR A 61 8.53 5.19 8.78
C THR A 61 8.01 4.61 10.08
N GLU A 62 8.70 4.91 11.17
CA GLU A 62 8.35 4.49 12.52
C GLU A 62 7.53 5.56 13.25
N GLY A 63 6.58 5.14 14.08
CA GLY A 63 5.84 5.96 15.02
C GLY A 63 5.67 5.26 16.36
N MET A 64 5.21 6.01 17.37
CA MET A 64 4.93 5.50 18.70
C MET A 64 3.50 5.83 19.09
N ARG A 65 2.76 4.84 19.61
CA ARG A 65 1.42 5.02 20.16
C ARG A 65 1.25 4.18 21.43
N ASN A 66 0.82 4.80 22.51
CA ASN A 66 0.62 4.13 23.80
C ASN A 66 1.82 3.27 24.26
N GLY A 67 3.04 3.74 23.99
CA GLY A 67 4.28 3.02 24.30
C GLY A 67 4.63 1.87 23.36
N LYS A 68 3.81 1.59 22.35
CA LYS A 68 4.08 0.58 21.34
C LYS A 68 4.57 1.22 20.04
N ARG A 69 5.53 0.58 19.39
CA ARG A 69 5.98 0.99 18.05
C ARG A 69 5.02 0.51 16.98
N TYR A 70 4.79 1.35 16.00
CA TYR A 70 4.13 0.99 14.76
C TYR A 70 4.90 1.57 13.56
N TYR A 71 4.65 1.02 12.39
CA TYR A 71 5.35 1.39 11.16
C TYR A 71 4.34 1.65 10.07
N TRP A 72 4.61 2.64 9.23
CA TRP A 72 3.75 2.88 8.05
C TRP A 72 4.56 3.14 6.79
N PHE A 73 3.94 2.86 5.67
CA PHE A 73 4.47 3.11 4.33
C PHE A 73 3.37 3.76 3.49
N ALA A 74 3.58 5.00 3.05
CA ALA A 74 2.61 5.74 2.22
C ALA A 74 2.96 5.62 0.74
N ASP A 75 1.97 5.27 -0.08
CA ASP A 75 2.06 5.30 -1.54
C ASP A 75 0.97 6.18 -2.15
N PRO A 76 1.11 7.52 -2.05
CA PRO A 76 0.12 8.46 -2.58
C PRO A 76 0.00 8.43 -4.09
N ASP A 77 1.07 8.07 -4.80
CA ASP A 77 1.14 8.12 -6.26
C ASP A 77 0.69 6.78 -6.90
N GLY A 78 0.67 5.68 -6.15
CA GLY A 78 0.22 4.37 -6.59
C GLY A 78 -1.21 4.07 -6.16
N CYS A 79 -1.38 3.49 -4.95
CA CYS A 79 -2.72 3.14 -4.44
C CYS A 79 -3.45 4.34 -3.80
N GLY A 80 -2.78 5.45 -3.53
CA GLY A 80 -3.34 6.53 -2.71
C GLY A 80 -3.61 6.09 -1.27
N CYS A 81 -2.86 5.12 -0.77
CA CYS A 81 -3.11 4.42 0.48
C CYS A 81 -1.88 4.44 1.41
N VAL A 82 -2.06 3.93 2.63
CA VAL A 82 -1.00 3.73 3.61
C VAL A 82 -1.04 2.28 4.08
N TYR A 83 0.12 1.64 4.15
CA TYR A 83 0.27 0.35 4.81
C TYR A 83 0.73 0.58 6.24
N VAL A 84 0.04 0.01 7.22
CA VAL A 84 0.32 0.18 8.64
C VAL A 84 0.50 -1.18 9.29
N GLY A 85 1.54 -1.33 10.13
CA GLY A 85 1.84 -2.57 10.83
C GLY A 85 2.55 -2.33 12.15
N GLY A 86 2.39 -3.27 13.09
CA GLY A 86 3.11 -3.27 14.35
C GLY A 86 4.50 -3.87 14.22
N GLU A 87 5.16 -4.03 15.37
CA GLU A 87 6.51 -4.58 15.49
C GLU A 87 6.64 -5.98 14.87
N ALA A 88 5.62 -6.84 15.05
CA ALA A 88 5.64 -8.18 14.48
C ALA A 88 5.60 -8.18 12.93
N ALA A 89 4.79 -7.30 12.35
CA ALA A 89 4.74 -7.12 10.90
C ALA A 89 6.06 -6.56 10.36
N TYR A 90 6.66 -5.60 11.08
CA TYR A 90 7.96 -5.05 10.72
C TYR A 90 9.06 -6.12 10.72
N ARG A 91 9.13 -6.95 11.76
CA ARG A 91 10.14 -8.04 11.82
C ARG A 91 10.01 -9.03 10.66
N ARG A 92 8.77 -9.40 10.29
CA ARG A 92 8.54 -10.28 9.13
C ARG A 92 8.95 -9.61 7.82
N TYR A 93 8.66 -8.34 7.65
CA TYR A 93 9.08 -7.57 6.48
C TYR A 93 10.61 -7.48 6.38
N ASP A 94 11.29 -7.21 7.49
CA ASP A 94 12.74 -7.13 7.56
C ASP A 94 13.40 -8.48 7.21
N GLN A 95 12.85 -9.59 7.71
CA GLN A 95 13.30 -10.94 7.35
C GLN A 95 13.14 -11.22 5.84
N LEU A 96 12.00 -10.83 5.24
CA LEU A 96 11.79 -10.97 3.80
C LEU A 96 12.75 -10.09 2.99
N ALA A 97 13.00 -8.88 3.44
CA ALA A 97 13.95 -7.97 2.81
C ALA A 97 15.39 -8.53 2.87
N GLN A 98 15.81 -9.05 4.02
CA GLN A 98 17.10 -9.70 4.19
C GLN A 98 17.21 -10.98 3.34
N ALA A 99 16.17 -11.82 3.31
CA ALA A 99 16.14 -13.01 2.48
C ALA A 99 16.25 -12.66 0.99
N ARG A 100 15.57 -11.62 0.55
CA ARG A 100 15.66 -11.11 -0.83
C ARG A 100 17.07 -10.62 -1.17
N ASP A 101 17.73 -9.92 -0.25
CA ASP A 101 19.06 -9.40 -0.46
C ASP A 101 20.12 -10.53 -0.41
N ASN A 102 19.91 -11.55 0.42
CA ASN A 102 20.73 -12.77 0.46
C ASN A 102 20.50 -13.65 -0.79
N LEU A 103 19.28 -13.70 -1.35
CA LEU A 103 18.98 -14.42 -2.60
C LEU A 103 19.61 -13.79 -3.83
N LYS A 104 19.98 -12.52 -3.76
CA LYS A 104 20.86 -11.91 -4.77
C LYS A 104 22.31 -12.39 -4.64
N SER A 105 22.68 -12.88 -3.46
CA SER A 105 24.01 -13.38 -3.12
C SER A 105 24.12 -14.90 -3.23
N ASP A 106 23.07 -15.66 -2.84
CA ASP A 106 23.11 -17.13 -2.85
C ASP A 106 21.69 -17.71 -2.93
N ARG A 107 21.52 -18.73 -3.76
CA ARG A 107 20.22 -19.28 -4.19
C ARG A 107 19.67 -20.37 -3.27
N SER A 108 20.07 -20.45 -2.02
CA SER A 108 19.64 -21.53 -1.11
C SER A 108 19.26 -21.01 0.28
N ASP A 109 18.00 -21.22 0.65
CA ASP A 109 17.34 -21.24 1.96
C ASP A 109 16.06 -20.41 2.09
N VAL A 110 15.03 -20.80 1.32
CA VAL A 110 13.69 -20.16 1.40
C VAL A 110 12.75 -20.85 2.40
N ASN A 111 13.15 -21.93 3.08
CA ASN A 111 12.20 -22.85 3.72
C ASN A 111 11.99 -22.68 5.24
N SER A 112 12.68 -21.74 5.91
CA SER A 112 12.65 -21.64 7.39
C SER A 112 11.78 -20.50 7.97
N LEU A 113 11.05 -19.74 7.14
CA LEU A 113 10.36 -18.51 7.60
C LEU A 113 8.86 -18.66 7.93
N ARG A 114 8.36 -19.88 8.19
CA ARG A 114 6.90 -20.11 8.26
C ARG A 114 6.27 -20.12 9.65
N THR A 115 6.96 -19.77 10.69
CA THR A 115 6.38 -19.81 12.05
C THR A 115 6.64 -18.53 12.81
N VAL A 116 5.71 -17.57 12.73
CA VAL A 116 5.57 -16.51 13.73
C VAL A 116 4.07 -16.31 14.02
N GLU A 117 3.72 -16.49 15.30
CA GLU A 117 2.39 -16.32 15.87
C GLU A 117 1.82 -14.92 15.59
N SER A 118 0.54 -14.86 15.24
CA SER A 118 -0.21 -13.62 15.03
C SER A 118 -0.62 -13.03 16.39
N GLU A 119 0.03 -11.97 16.84
CA GLU A 119 -0.54 -11.09 17.86
C GLU A 119 -1.72 -10.33 17.23
N GLU A 120 -2.90 -10.47 17.81
CA GLU A 120 -4.13 -9.80 17.40
C GLU A 120 -4.08 -8.33 17.81
N GLU A 121 -3.58 -7.50 16.91
CA GLU A 121 -3.52 -6.05 17.06
C GLU A 121 -4.79 -5.40 16.49
N SER A 122 -5.36 -4.43 17.22
CA SER A 122 -6.54 -3.67 16.77
C SER A 122 -6.35 -3.12 15.35
N PRO A 123 -7.42 -3.08 14.52
CA PRO A 123 -7.30 -2.62 13.15
C PRO A 123 -6.72 -1.19 13.09
N PRO A 124 -5.67 -0.95 12.27
CA PRO A 124 -4.93 0.31 12.25
C PRO A 124 -5.75 1.48 11.69
N ASP A 125 -6.79 1.23 10.92
CA ASP A 125 -7.64 2.25 10.31
C ASP A 125 -8.36 3.14 11.33
N ALA A 126 -8.68 2.63 12.54
CA ALA A 126 -9.35 3.41 13.56
C ALA A 126 -8.42 4.41 14.28
N TRP A 127 -7.19 4.00 14.60
CA TRP A 127 -6.28 4.80 15.44
C TRP A 127 -5.19 5.55 14.64
N PHE A 128 -4.79 5.04 13.49
CA PHE A 128 -3.74 5.68 12.68
C PHE A 128 -4.11 7.12 12.31
N TRP A 129 -5.36 7.35 11.89
CA TRP A 129 -5.83 8.68 11.56
C TRP A 129 -5.92 9.62 12.76
N GLN A 130 -6.20 9.10 13.96
CA GLN A 130 -6.21 9.89 15.20
C GLN A 130 -4.80 10.42 15.54
N ASP A 131 -3.78 9.59 15.38
CA ASP A 131 -2.40 10.00 15.65
C ASP A 131 -1.88 11.02 14.64
N GLN A 132 -2.33 10.94 13.38
CA GLN A 132 -1.88 11.82 12.30
C GLN A 132 -2.70 13.11 12.18
N LEU A 133 -3.94 13.13 12.70
CA LEU A 133 -4.87 14.26 12.65
C LEU A 133 -5.47 14.55 14.03
N PRO A 134 -4.67 14.90 15.05
CA PRO A 134 -5.16 15.08 16.43
C PRO A 134 -6.20 16.21 16.58
N GLU A 135 -6.18 17.21 15.70
CA GLU A 135 -7.13 18.32 15.69
C GLU A 135 -8.54 17.94 15.21
N TYR A 136 -8.68 16.82 14.49
CA TYR A 136 -9.98 16.33 13.97
C TYR A 136 -10.64 15.27 14.86
N PHE A 137 -9.87 14.69 15.80
CA PHE A 137 -10.34 13.67 16.74
C PHE A 137 -9.97 14.08 18.15
N PRO A 138 -10.69 15.01 18.79
CA PRO A 138 -10.45 15.37 20.20
C PRO A 138 -10.63 14.13 21.08
N GLN A 139 -9.69 13.94 21.99
CA GLN A 139 -9.62 12.81 22.93
C GLN A 139 -10.72 12.88 23.97
#